data_794bd053eebaaedf9960868b144a385a
#
_entry.id   794bd053eebaaedf9960868b144a385a
#
_cell.length_a   1.000
_cell.length_b   1.000
_cell.length_c   1.000
_cell.angle_alpha   90.00
_cell.angle_beta   90.00
_cell.angle_gamma   90.00
#
_symmetry.space_group_name_H-M   'P 1'
#
loop_
_entity.id
_entity.type
_entity.pdbx_description
1 polymer ?
#
loop_
_entity_poly.entity_id
_entity_poly.type
_entity_poly.pdbx_seq_one_letter_code
_entity_poly.pdbx_strand_id
1 'polypeptide(L)'
;MAFEQVAGDYGVTVTDDPDDADVVLLAVGEKAYAEWNGDTQDMDLCGDMALEGNEDAIKEAKKLRKKGKKVVACLIAGRQILINKYEKDWDGVVMCYLPGSEGKGIVDVLCGDSDFSGKLPSPWYKNLEQLGTDECEWEAGYGLTYKD
;
A
#
# COMPACT_ATOMS: atom_id res chain seq x y z
N MET A 1 7.13 -13.02 -6.87
CA MET A 1 5.85 -12.29 -6.67
C MET A 1 5.20 -11.99 -8.01
N ALA A 2 3.89 -11.62 -8.06
CA ALA A 2 3.21 -11.33 -9.35
C ALA A 2 3.97 -10.29 -10.19
N PHE A 3 4.54 -9.27 -9.57
CA PHE A 3 5.33 -8.25 -10.26
C PHE A 3 6.56 -8.83 -10.96
N GLU A 4 7.34 -9.66 -10.31
CA GLU A 4 8.53 -10.32 -10.91
C GLU A 4 8.19 -11.19 -12.10
N GLN A 5 7.01 -11.84 -12.08
CA GLN A 5 6.59 -12.74 -13.14
C GLN A 5 6.25 -12.03 -14.45
N VAL A 6 5.78 -10.78 -14.36
CA VAL A 6 5.24 -10.08 -15.52
C VAL A 6 5.89 -8.73 -15.82
N ALA A 7 6.78 -8.24 -14.96
CA ALA A 7 7.44 -6.95 -15.13
C ALA A 7 8.14 -6.80 -16.48
N GLY A 8 8.73 -7.88 -17.00
CA GLY A 8 9.38 -7.89 -18.30
C GLY A 8 8.46 -7.55 -19.46
N ASP A 9 7.17 -7.90 -19.38
CA ASP A 9 6.18 -7.59 -20.41
C ASP A 9 5.92 -6.08 -20.53
N TYR A 10 6.21 -5.33 -19.45
CA TYR A 10 6.09 -3.88 -19.37
C TYR A 10 7.41 -3.12 -19.54
N GLY A 11 8.49 -3.83 -19.88
CA GLY A 11 9.82 -3.24 -20.01
C GLY A 11 10.43 -2.80 -18.67
N VAL A 12 9.93 -3.32 -17.56
CA VAL A 12 10.43 -3.07 -16.21
C VAL A 12 11.40 -4.18 -15.79
N THR A 13 12.54 -3.80 -15.25
CA THR A 13 13.50 -4.73 -14.64
C THR A 13 13.31 -4.73 -13.13
N VAL A 14 13.09 -5.93 -12.56
CA VAL A 14 13.08 -6.11 -11.12
C VAL A 14 14.49 -6.45 -10.66
N THR A 15 14.97 -5.81 -9.60
CA THR A 15 16.29 -6.05 -9.01
C THR A 15 16.17 -6.20 -7.49
N ASP A 16 17.02 -7.05 -6.94
CA ASP A 16 17.20 -7.20 -5.49
C ASP A 16 18.23 -6.21 -4.94
N ASP A 17 18.96 -5.50 -5.80
CA ASP A 17 19.89 -4.45 -5.38
C ASP A 17 19.17 -3.09 -5.35
N PRO A 18 18.93 -2.54 -4.17
CA PRO A 18 18.23 -1.25 -4.04
C PRO A 18 19.02 -0.08 -4.61
N ASP A 19 20.33 -0.19 -4.79
CA ASP A 19 21.12 0.88 -5.39
C ASP A 19 20.90 0.97 -6.90
N ASP A 20 20.53 -0.13 -7.55
CA ASP A 20 20.18 -0.19 -8.99
C ASP A 20 18.70 0.15 -9.29
N ALA A 21 17.85 0.23 -8.26
CA ALA A 21 16.43 0.53 -8.44
C ALA A 21 16.15 2.03 -8.56
N ASP A 22 15.26 2.43 -9.46
CA ASP A 22 14.70 3.79 -9.54
C ASP A 22 13.53 3.98 -8.58
N VAL A 23 12.72 2.93 -8.44
CA VAL A 23 11.49 2.92 -7.64
C VAL A 23 11.47 1.71 -6.72
N VAL A 24 11.11 1.94 -5.47
CA VAL A 24 10.87 0.90 -4.47
C VAL A 24 9.38 0.62 -4.39
N LEU A 25 8.97 -0.61 -4.66
CA LEU A 25 7.62 -1.07 -4.38
C LEU A 25 7.60 -1.68 -2.97
N LEU A 26 6.97 -0.98 -2.05
CA LEU A 26 6.81 -1.40 -0.66
C LEU A 26 5.49 -2.15 -0.51
N ALA A 27 5.51 -3.48 -0.50
CA ALA A 27 4.32 -4.28 -0.24
C ALA A 27 4.21 -4.58 1.26
N VAL A 28 3.20 -4.03 1.90
CA VAL A 28 2.92 -4.17 3.34
C VAL A 28 1.41 -4.33 3.56
N GLY A 29 1.02 -4.87 4.69
CA GLY A 29 -0.40 -5.08 4.95
C GLY A 29 -0.69 -5.88 6.21
N GLU A 30 -1.86 -6.48 6.26
CA GLU A 30 -2.33 -7.27 7.38
C GLU A 30 -2.35 -8.77 7.05
N LYS A 31 -2.25 -9.61 8.09
CA LYS A 31 -2.49 -11.06 8.04
C LYS A 31 -3.94 -11.33 7.62
N ALA A 32 -4.21 -12.53 7.16
CA ALA A 32 -5.58 -12.99 6.99
C ALA A 32 -6.28 -13.05 8.36
N TYR A 33 -7.42 -12.39 8.45
CA TYR A 33 -8.23 -12.32 9.66
C TYR A 33 -9.71 -12.44 9.29
N ALA A 34 -10.21 -13.58 9.04
CA ALA A 34 -11.66 -13.73 8.97
C ALA A 34 -12.22 -13.83 10.38
N GLU A 35 -13.33 -13.15 10.61
CA GLU A 35 -14.11 -13.13 11.85
C GLU A 35 -13.32 -12.58 13.07
N TRP A 36 -13.18 -13.36 14.11
CA TRP A 36 -12.75 -12.92 15.45
C TRP A 36 -11.38 -12.21 15.49
N ASN A 37 -10.40 -12.67 14.72
CA ASN A 37 -9.05 -12.13 14.76
C ASN A 37 -8.97 -10.70 14.22
N GLY A 38 -9.93 -10.29 13.41
CA GLY A 38 -10.04 -8.94 12.90
C GLY A 38 -10.68 -7.95 13.88
N ASP A 39 -11.28 -8.43 14.96
CA ASP A 39 -11.92 -7.61 16.00
C ASP A 39 -10.85 -7.03 16.93
N THR A 40 -10.05 -6.11 16.42
CA THR A 40 -9.01 -5.41 17.18
C THR A 40 -9.22 -3.89 17.08
N GLN A 41 -8.82 -3.18 18.12
CA GLN A 41 -8.73 -1.72 18.12
C GLN A 41 -7.34 -1.22 17.69
N ASP A 42 -6.37 -2.11 17.54
CA ASP A 42 -5.07 -1.78 16.97
C ASP A 42 -5.10 -1.94 15.45
N MET A 43 -5.37 -0.84 14.76
CA MET A 43 -5.42 -0.75 13.30
C MET A 43 -4.14 -0.17 12.69
N ASP A 44 -3.06 -0.06 13.47
CA ASP A 44 -1.77 0.41 12.98
C ASP A 44 -1.17 -0.60 11.97
N LEU A 45 -0.55 -0.09 10.91
CA LEU A 45 0.11 -0.95 9.89
C LEU A 45 1.19 -1.87 10.47
N CYS A 46 1.75 -1.53 11.62
CA CYS A 46 2.69 -2.35 12.38
C CYS A 46 2.08 -2.89 13.68
N GLY A 47 0.76 -2.90 13.80
CA GLY A 47 0.01 -3.39 14.96
C GLY A 47 -0.17 -4.90 15.00
N ASP A 48 -1.13 -5.35 15.80
CA ASP A 48 -1.37 -6.78 16.09
C ASP A 48 -1.63 -7.63 14.85
N MET A 49 -2.26 -7.04 13.84
CA MET A 49 -2.61 -7.73 12.59
C MET A 49 -1.58 -7.54 11.47
N ALA A 50 -0.48 -6.84 11.72
CA ALA A 50 0.56 -6.61 10.75
C ALA A 50 1.13 -7.91 10.17
N LEU A 51 1.45 -7.90 8.89
CA LEU A 51 2.30 -8.94 8.29
C LEU A 51 3.67 -8.91 8.94
N GLU A 52 4.25 -10.09 9.13
CA GLU A 52 5.63 -10.21 9.59
C GLU A 52 6.57 -9.48 8.61
N GLY A 53 7.47 -8.67 9.15
CA GLY A 53 8.43 -7.90 8.36
C GLY A 53 7.95 -6.50 7.92
N ASN A 54 6.68 -6.11 8.15
CA ASN A 54 6.21 -4.77 7.80
C ASN A 54 7.12 -3.66 8.35
N GLU A 55 7.45 -3.74 9.62
CA GLU A 55 8.25 -2.71 10.29
C GLU A 55 9.66 -2.57 9.67
N ASP A 56 10.30 -3.69 9.35
CA ASP A 56 11.63 -3.70 8.75
C ASP A 56 11.58 -3.22 7.30
N ALA A 57 10.58 -3.64 6.52
CA ALA A 57 10.37 -3.18 5.16
C ALA A 57 10.12 -1.66 5.10
N ILE A 58 9.30 -1.12 6.00
CA ILE A 58 9.04 0.32 6.12
C ILE A 58 10.32 1.08 6.49
N LYS A 59 11.10 0.58 7.45
CA LYS A 59 12.37 1.19 7.84
C LYS A 59 13.36 1.22 6.69
N GLU A 60 13.43 0.15 5.91
CA GLU A 60 14.33 0.08 4.76
C GLU A 60 13.87 1.01 3.64
N ALA A 61 12.60 1.00 3.28
CA ALA A 61 12.02 1.94 2.31
C ALA A 61 12.31 3.41 2.68
N LYS A 62 12.19 3.74 3.96
CA LYS A 62 12.55 5.09 4.47
C LYS A 62 14.03 5.44 4.27
N LYS A 63 14.94 4.48 4.44
CA LYS A 63 16.38 4.71 4.18
C LYS A 63 16.63 4.94 2.70
N LEU A 64 15.98 4.14 1.83
CA LEU A 64 16.10 4.26 0.39
C LEU A 64 15.54 5.59 -0.12
N ARG A 65 14.40 6.03 0.42
CA ARG A 65 13.87 7.36 0.12
C ARG A 65 14.86 8.48 0.49
N LYS A 66 15.54 8.38 1.64
CA LYS A 66 16.58 9.35 2.02
C LYS A 66 17.78 9.35 1.08
N LYS A 67 18.04 8.24 0.38
CA LYS A 67 19.03 8.14 -0.71
C LYS A 67 18.50 8.68 -2.05
N GLY A 68 17.27 9.17 -2.11
CA GLY A 68 16.66 9.75 -3.31
C GLY A 68 15.83 8.78 -4.15
N LYS A 69 15.62 7.55 -3.70
CA LYS A 69 14.74 6.61 -4.39
C LYS A 69 13.27 7.00 -4.20
N LYS A 70 12.44 6.73 -5.21
CA LYS A 70 10.98 6.87 -5.09
C LYS A 70 10.40 5.65 -4.37
N VAL A 71 9.40 5.88 -3.52
CA VAL A 71 8.74 4.81 -2.76
C VAL A 71 7.25 4.82 -3.04
N VAL A 72 6.71 3.72 -3.53
CA VAL A 72 5.28 3.48 -3.70
C VAL A 72 4.85 2.36 -2.77
N ALA A 73 3.98 2.67 -1.83
CA ALA A 73 3.43 1.69 -0.89
C ALA A 73 2.18 1.03 -1.47
N CYS A 74 2.21 -0.29 -1.56
CA CYS A 74 1.09 -1.14 -1.92
C CYS A 74 0.54 -1.79 -0.65
N LEU A 75 -0.65 -1.37 -0.23
CA LEU A 75 -1.29 -1.82 0.99
C LEU A 75 -2.19 -3.03 0.71
N ILE A 76 -1.88 -4.16 1.33
CA ILE A 76 -2.64 -5.41 1.19
C ILE A 76 -3.40 -5.66 2.49
N ALA A 77 -4.66 -5.28 2.52
CA ALA A 77 -5.52 -5.42 3.71
C ALA A 77 -6.99 -5.51 3.32
N GLY A 78 -7.80 -6.14 4.14
CA GLY A 78 -9.25 -6.26 3.92
C GLY A 78 -10.05 -5.03 4.33
N ARG A 79 -9.38 -4.05 4.95
CA ARG A 79 -9.98 -2.83 5.51
C ARG A 79 -9.01 -1.66 5.43
N GLN A 80 -9.47 -0.49 5.77
CA GLN A 80 -8.62 0.64 6.07
C GLN A 80 -7.68 0.32 7.25
N ILE A 81 -6.43 0.75 7.14
CA ILE A 81 -5.40 0.66 8.19
C ILE A 81 -4.80 2.04 8.45
N LEU A 82 -4.29 2.27 9.64
CA LEU A 82 -3.69 3.56 10.01
C LEU A 82 -2.25 3.63 9.49
N ILE A 83 -2.01 4.56 8.56
CA ILE A 83 -0.71 4.76 7.88
C ILE A 83 -0.08 6.11 8.16
N ASN A 84 -0.77 7.01 8.85
CA ASN A 84 -0.36 8.40 9.08
C ASN A 84 1.01 8.58 9.75
N LYS A 85 1.54 7.54 10.39
CA LYS A 85 2.90 7.54 10.93
C LYS A 85 3.98 7.35 9.86
N TYR A 86 3.62 6.75 8.72
CA TYR A 86 4.54 6.22 7.71
C TYR A 86 4.45 6.95 6.37
N GLU A 87 3.25 7.33 5.94
CA GLU A 87 2.92 7.83 4.59
C GLU A 87 3.79 9.01 4.13
N LYS A 88 4.24 9.87 5.06
CA LYS A 88 5.13 11.00 4.77
C LYS A 88 6.49 10.59 4.17
N ASP A 89 6.86 9.34 4.33
CA ASP A 89 8.09 8.77 3.79
C ASP A 89 7.83 8.04 2.45
N TRP A 90 6.63 8.16 1.86
CA TRP A 90 6.24 7.54 0.59
C TRP A 90 5.90 8.59 -0.46
N ASP A 91 6.13 8.29 -1.73
CA ASP A 91 5.78 9.14 -2.87
C ASP A 91 4.38 8.82 -3.42
N GLY A 92 3.88 7.61 -3.15
CA GLY A 92 2.56 7.17 -3.53
C GLY A 92 2.03 6.06 -2.62
N VAL A 93 0.72 5.98 -2.51
CA VAL A 93 0.01 4.93 -1.76
C VAL A 93 -1.04 4.32 -2.66
N VAL A 94 -1.01 3.00 -2.79
CA VAL A 94 -2.00 2.22 -3.52
C VAL A 94 -2.68 1.25 -2.57
N MET A 95 -3.98 1.41 -2.36
CA MET A 95 -4.77 0.45 -1.61
C MET A 95 -5.18 -0.69 -2.53
N CYS A 96 -4.55 -1.82 -2.38
CA CYS A 96 -4.74 -3.01 -3.22
C CYS A 96 -5.87 -3.92 -2.70
N TYR A 97 -6.32 -3.72 -1.48
CA TYR A 97 -7.24 -4.63 -0.79
C TYR A 97 -6.73 -6.08 -0.77
N LEU A 98 -7.55 -7.04 -1.17
CA LEU A 98 -7.23 -8.46 -1.16
C LEU A 98 -7.22 -9.01 -2.59
N PRO A 99 -6.13 -8.83 -3.34
CA PRO A 99 -6.06 -9.22 -4.75
C PRO A 99 -6.05 -10.76 -4.96
N GLY A 100 -5.76 -11.53 -3.92
CA GLY A 100 -5.69 -13.00 -4.01
C GLY A 100 -4.69 -13.46 -5.06
N SER A 101 -5.14 -14.26 -6.02
CA SER A 101 -4.34 -14.75 -7.15
C SER A 101 -4.15 -13.71 -8.26
N GLU A 102 -4.90 -12.61 -8.25
CA GLU A 102 -5.00 -11.65 -9.34
C GLU A 102 -4.02 -10.47 -9.19
N GLY A 103 -2.86 -10.71 -8.60
CA GLY A 103 -1.80 -9.71 -8.42
C GLY A 103 -1.33 -9.03 -9.71
N LYS A 104 -1.56 -9.68 -10.88
CA LYS A 104 -1.29 -9.08 -12.19
C LYS A 104 -2.06 -7.78 -12.40
N GLY A 105 -3.31 -7.67 -11.93
CA GLY A 105 -4.11 -6.45 -12.04
C GLY A 105 -3.48 -5.24 -11.36
N ILE A 106 -2.72 -5.44 -10.27
CA ILE A 106 -1.95 -4.38 -9.62
C ILE A 106 -0.80 -3.92 -10.53
N VAL A 107 -0.13 -4.88 -11.18
CA VAL A 107 0.98 -4.58 -12.10
C VAL A 107 0.50 -3.80 -13.32
N ASP A 108 -0.63 -4.20 -13.91
CA ASP A 108 -1.23 -3.53 -15.07
C ASP A 108 -1.48 -2.03 -14.78
N VAL A 109 -1.97 -1.74 -13.58
CA VAL A 109 -2.20 -0.36 -13.16
C VAL A 109 -0.90 0.36 -12.86
N LEU A 110 0.01 -0.24 -12.09
CA LEU A 110 1.29 0.40 -11.74
C LEU A 110 2.19 0.67 -12.95
N CYS A 111 2.08 -0.15 -14.01
CA CYS A 111 2.84 0.01 -15.24
C CYS A 111 2.12 0.85 -16.31
N GLY A 112 0.90 1.30 -16.05
CA GLY A 112 0.17 2.22 -16.91
C GLY A 112 -0.65 1.59 -18.05
N ASP A 113 -0.78 0.26 -18.09
CA ASP A 113 -1.65 -0.44 -19.05
C ASP A 113 -3.14 -0.16 -18.76
N SER A 114 -3.45 0.08 -17.50
CA SER A 114 -4.77 0.48 -17.05
C SER A 114 -4.66 1.68 -16.12
N ASP A 115 -5.62 2.59 -16.17
CA ASP A 115 -5.67 3.72 -15.25
C ASP A 115 -6.26 3.31 -13.90
N PHE A 116 -5.95 4.08 -12.87
CA PHE A 116 -6.60 3.97 -11.57
C PHE A 116 -8.07 4.39 -11.70
N SER A 117 -8.99 3.52 -11.34
CA SER A 117 -10.44 3.79 -11.34
C SER A 117 -11.09 3.52 -9.98
N GLY A 118 -10.33 2.88 -9.07
CA GLY A 118 -10.81 2.53 -7.74
C GLY A 118 -11.10 3.76 -6.88
N LYS A 119 -12.16 3.67 -6.08
CA LYS A 119 -12.58 4.70 -5.14
C LYS A 119 -12.72 4.09 -3.75
N LEU A 120 -12.35 4.84 -2.71
CA LEU A 120 -12.51 4.39 -1.33
C LEU A 120 -13.99 4.08 -1.03
N PRO A 121 -14.30 2.90 -0.51
CA PRO A 121 -15.68 2.54 -0.16
C PRO A 121 -16.17 3.23 1.13
N SER A 122 -15.24 3.71 1.95
CA SER A 122 -15.49 4.40 3.22
C SER A 122 -14.44 5.48 3.44
N PRO A 123 -14.69 6.45 4.34
CA PRO A 123 -13.69 7.45 4.69
C PRO A 123 -12.42 6.79 5.23
N TRP A 124 -11.26 7.38 4.96
CA TRP A 124 -9.98 6.97 5.53
C TRP A 124 -9.60 7.88 6.68
N TYR A 125 -9.35 7.31 7.84
CA TYR A 125 -9.08 8.04 9.06
C TYR A 125 -7.59 8.04 9.43
N LYS A 126 -7.15 9.10 10.12
CA LYS A 126 -5.77 9.20 10.65
C LYS A 126 -5.58 8.47 11.97
N ASN A 127 -6.64 8.37 12.76
CA ASN A 127 -6.62 7.74 14.08
C ASN A 127 -8.01 7.20 14.43
N LEU A 128 -8.08 6.41 15.48
CA LEU A 128 -9.31 5.77 15.93
C LEU A 128 -10.35 6.76 16.47
N GLU A 129 -9.94 7.93 16.95
CA GLU A 129 -10.84 8.94 17.51
C GLU A 129 -11.73 9.56 16.43
N GLN A 130 -11.30 9.54 15.18
CA GLN A 130 -12.06 10.03 14.03
C GLN A 130 -13.12 9.04 13.53
N LEU A 131 -13.05 7.76 13.95
CA LEU A 131 -14.00 6.74 13.51
C LEU A 131 -15.45 7.16 13.84
N GLY A 132 -16.29 7.23 12.79
CA GLY A 132 -17.69 7.60 12.92
C GLY A 132 -17.94 9.11 13.09
N THR A 133 -16.92 9.93 12.90
CA THR A 133 -17.04 11.39 12.81
C THR A 133 -16.99 11.85 11.35
N ASP A 134 -17.19 13.15 11.12
CA ASP A 134 -17.04 13.78 9.80
C ASP A 134 -15.56 14.10 9.47
N GLU A 135 -14.65 13.90 10.42
CA GLU A 135 -13.23 14.15 10.23
C GLU A 135 -12.54 12.92 9.62
N CYS A 136 -11.88 13.08 8.49
CA CYS A 136 -11.10 12.02 7.85
C CYS A 136 -9.93 12.59 7.05
N GLU A 137 -8.98 11.74 6.66
CA GLU A 137 -7.91 12.10 5.73
C GLU A 137 -8.42 12.19 4.31
N TRP A 138 -9.16 11.15 3.88
CA TRP A 138 -9.80 11.07 2.57
C TRP A 138 -11.25 10.61 2.73
N GLU A 139 -12.15 11.27 2.04
CA GLU A 139 -13.57 10.95 2.07
C GLU A 139 -13.88 9.65 1.33
N ALA A 140 -15.04 9.05 1.60
CA ALA A 140 -15.58 7.99 0.76
C ALA A 140 -15.72 8.49 -0.69
N GLY A 141 -15.35 7.67 -1.65
CA GLY A 141 -15.32 8.05 -3.07
C GLY A 141 -14.01 8.70 -3.52
N TYR A 142 -13.08 8.99 -2.62
CA TYR A 142 -11.76 9.48 -3.00
C TYR A 142 -10.97 8.42 -3.79
N GLY A 143 -10.20 8.87 -4.76
CA GLY A 143 -9.27 8.06 -5.54
C GLY A 143 -8.75 8.88 -6.71
N LEU A 144 -7.46 8.77 -6.97
CA LEU A 144 -6.75 9.46 -8.03
C LEU A 144 -6.74 8.64 -9.33
N THR A 145 -6.42 9.30 -10.42
CA THR A 145 -6.12 8.72 -11.71
C THR A 145 -4.75 9.20 -12.18
N TYR A 146 -4.26 8.72 -13.32
CA TYR A 146 -3.02 9.23 -13.93
C TYR A 146 -3.13 10.67 -14.46
N LYS A 147 -4.30 11.27 -14.41
CA LYS A 147 -4.54 12.65 -14.88
C LYS A 147 -4.60 13.67 -13.75
N ASP A 148 -4.63 13.21 -12.52
CA ASP A 148 -4.61 14.04 -11.32
C ASP A 148 -3.17 14.32 -10.89
#